data_1b3578e6778f1b19ba939af71e854e8d
#
_entry.id   1b3578e6778f1b19ba939af71e854e8d
#
_cell.length_a   1.000
_cell.length_b   1.000
_cell.length_c   1.000
_cell.angle_alpha   90.00
_cell.angle_beta   90.00
_cell.angle_gamma   90.00
#
_symmetry.space_group_name_H-M   'P 1'
#
loop_
_entity.id
_entity.type
_entity.pdbx_description
1 polymer ?
#
loop_
_entity_poly.entity_id
_entity_poly.type
_entity_poly.pdbx_seq_one_letter_code
_entity_poly.pdbx_strand_id
1 'polypeptide(L)'
;MQELTPETITAAVLEQMATTPDARLKEIMAAAVKHLHAFAREVDLKPAEWIKGIEFMTQVGQMCTPERQEFILLSDTMGLSALVNGLHDKTAIEEGTHTSLLGPFYRETTPTLAPGSQIAKKVKPGSECALFGRITDVNGKPLAGATVSVWQTGADGLYDIQESATEVDYRGVFSTDADGRYYLRTVKPIGYSIPMDGPVGVLVKSQGRHGMRPAHIHFLVGAPGYRELVTALYLRDDPHLADDVVFGSSDDLAVDLVANDPNCPIKGLPSIRFDLKLARESAADKASGRVGADPAAITKPTATAAGG
;
A
#
# COMPACT_ATOMS: atom_id res chain seq x y z
N MET A 1 3.40 -37.47 -30.55
CA MET A 1 2.72 -36.40 -29.83
C MET A 1 2.33 -36.92 -28.46
N GLN A 2 2.65 -36.21 -27.39
CA GLN A 2 2.21 -36.59 -26.05
C GLN A 2 0.71 -36.30 -25.96
N GLU A 3 -0.08 -37.24 -25.45
CA GLU A 3 -1.50 -36.98 -25.19
C GLU A 3 -1.67 -35.99 -24.07
N LEU A 4 -2.42 -34.90 -24.34
CA LEU A 4 -2.70 -33.88 -23.35
C LEU A 4 -3.94 -34.24 -22.56
N THR A 5 -3.73 -34.58 -21.30
CA THR A 5 -4.78 -34.94 -20.33
C THR A 5 -4.74 -33.94 -19.15
N PRO A 6 -5.74 -33.94 -18.26
CA PRO A 6 -5.69 -33.15 -17.03
C PRO A 6 -4.43 -33.41 -16.17
N GLU A 7 -3.83 -34.61 -16.28
CA GLU A 7 -2.63 -35.00 -15.53
C GLU A 7 -1.34 -34.49 -16.21
N THR A 8 -1.29 -34.52 -17.55
CA THR A 8 -0.06 -34.22 -18.33
C THR A 8 0.07 -32.77 -18.76
N ILE A 9 -1.02 -32.00 -18.85
CA ILE A 9 -1.02 -30.63 -19.37
C ILE A 9 -0.05 -29.71 -18.61
N THR A 10 0.07 -29.82 -17.29
CA THR A 10 0.97 -28.98 -16.51
C THR A 10 2.44 -29.18 -16.93
N ALA A 11 2.86 -30.46 -17.09
CA ALA A 11 4.20 -30.78 -17.53
C ALA A 11 4.48 -30.25 -18.95
N ALA A 12 3.53 -30.44 -19.87
CA ALA A 12 3.65 -29.94 -21.24
C ALA A 12 3.81 -28.42 -21.33
N VAL A 13 3.04 -27.65 -20.54
CA VAL A 13 3.19 -26.17 -20.49
C VAL A 13 4.56 -25.77 -19.94
N LEU A 14 5.03 -26.41 -18.87
CA LEU A 14 6.34 -26.14 -18.28
C LEU A 14 7.49 -26.47 -19.22
N GLU A 15 7.37 -27.54 -20.01
CA GLU A 15 8.35 -27.91 -21.04
C GLU A 15 8.45 -26.85 -22.13
N GLN A 16 7.32 -26.31 -22.62
CA GLN A 16 7.31 -25.22 -23.60
C GLN A 16 7.95 -23.93 -23.05
N MET A 17 7.91 -23.73 -21.76
CA MET A 17 8.53 -22.56 -21.09
C MET A 17 10.02 -22.81 -20.75
N ALA A 18 10.58 -23.98 -21.04
CA ALA A 18 11.95 -24.35 -20.64
C ALA A 18 13.02 -23.42 -21.24
N THR A 19 12.76 -22.86 -22.43
CA THR A 19 13.67 -21.97 -23.16
C THR A 19 13.46 -20.48 -22.87
N THR A 20 12.64 -20.12 -21.88
CA THR A 20 12.46 -18.71 -21.48
C THR A 20 13.82 -18.09 -21.10
N PRO A 21 14.29 -17.01 -21.80
CA PRO A 21 15.63 -16.49 -21.59
C PRO A 21 15.84 -15.87 -20.21
N ASP A 22 14.84 -15.17 -19.69
CA ASP A 22 14.86 -14.57 -18.34
C ASP A 22 14.58 -15.66 -17.31
N ALA A 23 15.60 -15.99 -16.50
CA ALA A 23 15.53 -17.04 -15.49
C ALA A 23 14.50 -16.72 -14.40
N ARG A 24 14.38 -15.45 -13.99
CA ARG A 24 13.42 -15.04 -12.96
C ARG A 24 11.98 -15.08 -13.48
N LEU A 25 11.75 -14.58 -14.68
CA LEU A 25 10.44 -14.70 -15.35
C LEU A 25 10.03 -16.16 -15.49
N LYS A 26 10.97 -17.03 -15.92
CA LYS A 26 10.73 -18.47 -16.01
C LYS A 26 10.29 -19.07 -14.68
N GLU A 27 10.99 -18.74 -13.59
CA GLU A 27 10.66 -19.21 -12.24
C GLU A 27 9.24 -18.78 -11.83
N ILE A 28 8.94 -17.47 -11.97
CA ILE A 28 7.64 -16.90 -11.60
C ILE A 28 6.51 -17.55 -12.40
N MET A 29 6.66 -17.63 -13.73
CA MET A 29 5.63 -18.21 -14.59
C MET A 29 5.44 -19.70 -14.38
N ALA A 30 6.52 -20.45 -14.12
CA ALA A 30 6.42 -21.85 -13.78
C ALA A 30 5.65 -22.10 -12.47
N ALA A 31 5.89 -21.27 -11.46
CA ALA A 31 5.14 -21.30 -10.20
C ALA A 31 3.66 -20.93 -10.44
N ALA A 32 3.38 -19.84 -11.16
CA ALA A 32 2.03 -19.40 -11.49
C ALA A 32 1.22 -20.50 -12.19
N VAL A 33 1.78 -21.14 -13.22
CA VAL A 33 1.12 -22.27 -13.93
C VAL A 33 0.82 -23.41 -12.99
N LYS A 34 1.79 -23.83 -12.16
CA LYS A 34 1.58 -24.93 -11.21
C LYS A 34 0.43 -24.65 -10.25
N HIS A 35 0.40 -23.46 -9.66
CA HIS A 35 -0.62 -23.08 -8.67
C HIS A 35 -2.00 -22.86 -9.31
N LEU A 36 -2.08 -22.25 -10.51
CA LEU A 36 -3.36 -22.11 -11.23
C LEU A 36 -3.94 -23.47 -11.62
N HIS A 37 -3.10 -24.39 -12.12
CA HIS A 37 -3.57 -25.73 -12.46
C HIS A 37 -3.93 -26.56 -11.21
N ALA A 38 -3.19 -26.38 -10.10
CA ALA A 38 -3.53 -27.02 -8.83
C ALA A 38 -4.88 -26.49 -8.31
N PHE A 39 -5.09 -25.17 -8.30
CA PHE A 39 -6.36 -24.56 -7.95
C PHE A 39 -7.52 -25.12 -8.77
N ALA A 40 -7.39 -25.17 -10.11
CA ALA A 40 -8.46 -25.67 -10.97
C ALA A 40 -8.84 -27.13 -10.66
N ARG A 41 -7.85 -27.98 -10.32
CA ARG A 41 -8.09 -29.38 -9.93
C ARG A 41 -8.70 -29.49 -8.53
N GLU A 42 -8.20 -28.69 -7.57
CA GLU A 42 -8.64 -28.72 -6.17
C GLU A 42 -10.13 -28.40 -6.03
N VAL A 43 -10.61 -27.40 -6.78
CA VAL A 43 -12.03 -26.99 -6.76
C VAL A 43 -12.87 -27.69 -7.82
N ASP A 44 -12.30 -28.60 -8.63
CA ASP A 44 -12.95 -29.22 -9.78
C ASP A 44 -13.67 -28.19 -10.68
N LEU A 45 -12.91 -27.14 -11.07
CA LEU A 45 -13.42 -25.95 -11.74
C LEU A 45 -14.17 -26.28 -13.02
N LYS A 46 -15.45 -25.91 -13.10
CA LYS A 46 -16.30 -26.18 -14.25
C LYS A 46 -16.14 -25.13 -15.34
N PRO A 47 -16.34 -25.48 -16.64
CA PRO A 47 -16.22 -24.51 -17.74
C PRO A 47 -17.04 -23.24 -17.57
N ALA A 48 -18.27 -23.34 -17.03
CA ALA A 48 -19.12 -22.18 -16.79
C ALA A 48 -18.58 -21.28 -15.66
N GLU A 49 -17.95 -21.83 -14.65
CA GLU A 49 -17.30 -21.08 -13.57
C GLU A 49 -16.02 -20.40 -14.06
N TRP A 50 -15.23 -21.12 -14.86
CA TRP A 50 -14.04 -20.57 -15.52
C TRP A 50 -14.38 -19.36 -16.40
N ILE A 51 -15.44 -19.42 -17.22
CA ILE A 51 -15.91 -18.28 -18.05
C ILE A 51 -16.29 -17.11 -17.16
N LYS A 52 -17.03 -17.32 -16.05
CA LYS A 52 -17.35 -16.25 -15.09
C LYS A 52 -16.11 -15.60 -14.50
N GLY A 53 -15.07 -16.40 -14.21
CA GLY A 53 -13.77 -15.88 -13.76
C GLY A 53 -13.10 -14.99 -14.82
N ILE A 54 -13.13 -15.39 -16.11
CA ILE A 54 -12.62 -14.59 -17.21
C ILE A 54 -13.41 -13.26 -17.35
N GLU A 55 -14.74 -13.33 -17.30
CA GLU A 55 -15.61 -12.13 -17.35
C GLU A 55 -15.30 -11.19 -16.19
N PHE A 56 -15.16 -11.70 -14.97
CA PHE A 56 -14.78 -10.92 -13.80
C PHE A 56 -13.42 -10.21 -13.98
N MET A 57 -12.37 -10.93 -14.38
CA MET A 57 -11.05 -10.35 -14.61
C MET A 57 -11.06 -9.30 -15.72
N THR A 58 -11.86 -9.53 -16.77
CA THR A 58 -12.07 -8.56 -17.86
C THR A 58 -12.71 -7.28 -17.33
N GLN A 59 -13.75 -7.37 -16.51
CA GLN A 59 -14.41 -6.22 -15.90
C GLN A 59 -13.46 -5.46 -14.95
N VAL A 60 -12.63 -6.17 -14.16
CA VAL A 60 -11.60 -5.55 -13.33
C VAL A 60 -10.63 -4.73 -14.19
N GLY A 61 -10.16 -5.29 -15.32
CA GLY A 61 -9.28 -4.56 -16.24
C GLY A 61 -9.93 -3.35 -16.87
N GLN A 62 -11.18 -3.47 -17.30
CA GLN A 62 -11.94 -2.36 -17.91
C GLN A 62 -12.26 -1.22 -16.93
N MET A 63 -12.27 -1.50 -15.63
CA MET A 63 -12.48 -0.51 -14.57
C MET A 63 -11.24 0.30 -14.23
N CYS A 64 -10.05 -0.15 -14.67
CA CYS A 64 -8.79 0.55 -14.39
C CYS A 64 -8.66 1.84 -15.19
N THR A 65 -8.30 2.93 -14.49
CA THR A 65 -7.92 4.23 -15.05
C THR A 65 -6.65 4.73 -14.34
N PRO A 66 -6.01 5.83 -14.79
CA PRO A 66 -4.89 6.42 -14.05
C PRO A 66 -5.21 6.77 -12.58
N GLU A 67 -6.47 7.10 -12.29
CA GLU A 67 -6.94 7.49 -10.96
C GLU A 67 -7.54 6.33 -10.16
N ARG A 68 -7.86 5.20 -10.84
CA ARG A 68 -8.47 4.02 -10.21
C ARG A 68 -7.82 2.74 -10.68
N GLN A 69 -7.23 2.00 -9.73
CA GLN A 69 -6.54 0.74 -9.99
C GLN A 69 -7.33 -0.43 -9.39
N GLU A 70 -8.31 -0.93 -10.15
CA GLU A 70 -9.19 -2.02 -9.69
C GLU A 70 -8.44 -3.34 -9.50
N PHE A 71 -7.34 -3.60 -10.26
CA PHE A 71 -6.47 -4.76 -10.03
C PHE A 71 -5.67 -4.65 -8.72
N ILE A 72 -5.23 -3.44 -8.34
CA ILE A 72 -4.60 -3.22 -7.03
C ILE A 72 -5.63 -3.50 -5.94
N LEU A 73 -6.85 -2.98 -6.08
CA LEU A 73 -7.94 -3.22 -5.13
C LEU A 73 -8.27 -4.72 -5.01
N LEU A 74 -8.27 -5.47 -6.11
CA LEU A 74 -8.43 -6.93 -6.09
C LEU A 74 -7.30 -7.60 -5.30
N SER A 75 -6.04 -7.23 -5.59
CA SER A 75 -4.87 -7.74 -4.87
C SER A 75 -4.95 -7.46 -3.38
N ASP A 76 -5.35 -6.25 -3.00
CA ASP A 76 -5.49 -5.80 -1.61
C ASP A 76 -6.58 -6.62 -0.88
N THR A 77 -7.76 -6.72 -1.48
CA THR A 77 -8.90 -7.43 -0.85
C THR A 77 -8.71 -8.94 -0.77
N MET A 78 -7.85 -9.51 -1.61
CA MET A 78 -7.40 -10.91 -1.54
C MET A 78 -6.19 -11.11 -0.61
N GLY A 79 -5.64 -10.06 -0.02
CA GLY A 79 -4.48 -10.12 0.87
C GLY A 79 -3.14 -10.35 0.16
N LEU A 80 -3.11 -10.38 -1.19
CA LEU A 80 -1.88 -10.64 -1.93
C LEU A 80 -0.86 -9.49 -1.76
N SER A 81 -1.32 -8.25 -1.77
CA SER A 81 -0.45 -7.08 -1.52
C SER A 81 0.19 -7.14 -0.13
N ALA A 82 -0.58 -7.47 0.90
CA ALA A 82 -0.07 -7.63 2.27
C ALA A 82 0.93 -8.79 2.36
N LEU A 83 0.62 -9.93 1.72
CA LEU A 83 1.53 -11.08 1.68
C LEU A 83 2.85 -10.74 0.98
N VAL A 84 2.81 -10.08 -0.19
CA VAL A 84 4.03 -9.72 -0.94
C VAL A 84 4.90 -8.76 -0.13
N ASN A 85 4.29 -7.75 0.51
CA ASN A 85 5.01 -6.84 1.40
C ASN A 85 5.65 -7.61 2.56
N GLY A 86 4.90 -8.47 3.25
CA GLY A 86 5.43 -9.26 4.36
C GLY A 86 6.56 -10.21 3.95
N LEU A 87 6.50 -10.81 2.75
CA LEU A 87 7.59 -11.63 2.22
C LEU A 87 8.85 -10.81 1.93
N HIS A 88 8.68 -9.60 1.40
CA HIS A 88 9.78 -8.68 1.11
C HIS A 88 10.40 -8.12 2.39
N ASP A 89 9.60 -7.92 3.43
CA ASP A 89 10.00 -7.33 4.70
C ASP A 89 10.64 -8.30 5.68
N LYS A 90 10.65 -9.60 5.38
CA LYS A 90 11.09 -10.65 6.32
C LYS A 90 12.43 -10.37 7.01
N THR A 91 13.35 -9.67 6.35
CA THR A 91 14.65 -9.25 6.91
C THR A 91 14.62 -7.87 7.57
N ALA A 92 13.65 -7.02 7.28
CA ALA A 92 13.53 -5.66 7.81
C ALA A 92 12.61 -5.59 9.04
N ILE A 93 11.63 -6.50 9.16
CA ILE A 93 10.69 -6.56 10.28
C ILE A 93 11.39 -6.86 11.61
N GLU A 94 12.46 -7.66 11.63
CA GLU A 94 13.20 -7.96 12.84
C GLU A 94 13.93 -6.74 13.42
N GLU A 95 14.16 -5.70 12.63
CA GLU A 95 15.01 -4.56 13.00
C GLU A 95 14.33 -3.19 12.86
N GLY A 96 13.32 -3.03 11.99
CA GLY A 96 12.72 -1.75 11.61
C GLY A 96 11.22 -1.64 11.93
N THR A 97 10.61 -0.53 11.53
CA THR A 97 9.15 -0.35 11.57
C THR A 97 8.52 -1.22 10.48
N HIS A 98 7.39 -1.86 10.82
CA HIS A 98 6.63 -2.69 9.88
C HIS A 98 6.12 -1.87 8.70
N THR A 99 6.13 -2.48 7.50
CA THR A 99 5.51 -1.88 6.33
C THR A 99 4.00 -2.09 6.34
N SER A 100 3.32 -1.25 5.59
CA SER A 100 1.90 -1.40 5.26
C SER A 100 1.69 -1.12 3.77
N LEU A 101 0.45 -1.04 3.33
CA LEU A 101 0.11 -0.84 1.94
C LEU A 101 0.33 0.63 1.53
N LEU A 102 0.92 0.85 0.35
CA LEU A 102 1.00 2.20 -0.25
C LEU A 102 -0.40 2.74 -0.55
N GLY A 103 -1.29 1.86 -0.97
CA GLY A 103 -2.62 2.20 -1.42
C GLY A 103 -2.65 2.90 -2.79
N PRO A 104 -3.83 3.02 -3.39
CA PRO A 104 -3.99 3.57 -4.74
C PRO A 104 -3.99 5.11 -4.80
N PHE A 105 -3.87 5.81 -3.67
CA PHE A 105 -4.04 7.28 -3.57
C PHE A 105 -2.73 8.04 -3.33
N TYR A 106 -1.58 7.37 -3.45
CA TYR A 106 -0.28 8.03 -3.43
C TYR A 106 -0.11 8.93 -4.65
N ARG A 107 0.55 10.10 -4.45
CA ARG A 107 0.95 11.02 -5.51
C ARG A 107 2.43 11.36 -5.39
N GLU A 108 3.19 11.22 -6.47
CA GLU A 108 4.60 11.68 -6.49
C GLU A 108 4.72 13.20 -6.36
N THR A 109 3.76 13.94 -6.94
CA THR A 109 3.72 15.41 -6.88
C THR A 109 3.05 15.89 -5.60
N THR A 110 3.76 15.78 -4.47
CA THR A 110 3.28 16.26 -3.16
C THR A 110 4.15 17.44 -2.72
N PRO A 111 3.56 18.56 -2.20
CA PRO A 111 4.32 19.75 -1.85
C PRO A 111 5.25 19.51 -0.65
N THR A 112 6.47 20.03 -0.72
CA THR A 112 7.38 20.11 0.43
C THR A 112 6.97 21.26 1.32
N LEU A 113 6.80 21.00 2.61
CA LEU A 113 6.30 21.93 3.61
C LEU A 113 7.30 22.12 4.76
N ALA A 114 7.24 23.28 5.40
CA ALA A 114 8.02 23.55 6.60
C ALA A 114 7.51 22.72 7.80
N PRO A 115 8.36 22.32 8.75
CA PRO A 115 7.93 21.66 9.97
C PRO A 115 6.82 22.43 10.69
N GLY A 116 5.80 21.72 11.17
CA GLY A 116 4.64 22.28 11.83
C GLY A 116 3.56 22.85 10.91
N SER A 117 3.75 22.78 9.58
CA SER A 117 2.72 23.19 8.61
C SER A 117 1.47 22.32 8.71
N GLN A 118 0.33 22.93 8.33
CA GLN A 118 -0.94 22.25 8.18
C GLN A 118 -1.02 21.62 6.78
N ILE A 119 -1.30 20.30 6.70
CA ILE A 119 -1.50 19.60 5.43
C ILE A 119 -2.96 19.62 4.97
N ALA A 120 -3.91 19.79 5.89
CA ALA A 120 -5.34 19.87 5.58
C ALA A 120 -5.74 21.31 5.26
N LYS A 121 -6.32 21.57 4.10
CA LYS A 121 -6.93 22.83 3.73
C LYS A 121 -8.39 22.90 4.20
N LYS A 122 -9.09 21.77 4.17
CA LYS A 122 -10.48 21.63 4.61
C LYS A 122 -10.50 21.09 6.04
N VAL A 123 -10.61 21.98 7.02
CA VAL A 123 -10.60 21.64 8.44
C VAL A 123 -11.98 21.82 9.04
N LYS A 124 -12.58 20.74 9.55
CA LYS A 124 -13.81 20.83 10.37
C LYS A 124 -13.45 21.25 11.80
N PRO A 125 -14.20 22.14 12.45
CA PRO A 125 -13.95 22.50 13.84
C PRO A 125 -13.87 21.28 14.75
N GLY A 126 -12.80 21.19 15.55
CA GLY A 126 -12.57 20.08 16.49
C GLY A 126 -11.97 18.80 15.89
N SER A 127 -11.70 18.79 14.57
CA SER A 127 -11.00 17.66 13.94
C SER A 127 -9.48 17.79 13.91
N GLU A 128 -8.94 18.97 14.25
CA GLU A 128 -7.50 19.25 14.17
C GLU A 128 -6.71 18.39 15.15
N CYS A 129 -5.57 17.89 14.68
CA CYS A 129 -4.59 17.20 15.50
C CYS A 129 -3.16 17.47 15.02
N ALA A 130 -2.21 17.20 15.89
CA ALA A 130 -0.79 17.21 15.56
C ALA A 130 -0.30 15.77 15.32
N LEU A 131 0.61 15.61 14.39
CA LEU A 131 1.32 14.37 14.16
C LEU A 131 2.82 14.65 14.33
N PHE A 132 3.50 13.85 15.15
CA PHE A 132 4.92 14.07 15.43
C PHE A 132 5.62 12.77 15.80
N GLY A 133 6.94 12.77 15.69
CA GLY A 133 7.77 11.64 16.08
C GLY A 133 9.22 11.83 15.67
N ARG A 134 9.94 10.73 15.66
CA ARG A 134 11.37 10.68 15.36
C ARG A 134 11.67 9.57 14.36
N ILE A 135 12.53 9.86 13.41
CA ILE A 135 13.08 8.87 12.48
C ILE A 135 14.48 8.50 12.96
N THR A 136 14.71 7.21 13.19
CA THR A 136 16.01 6.69 13.59
C THR A 136 16.42 5.51 12.71
N ASP A 137 17.67 5.10 12.76
CA ASP A 137 18.04 3.76 12.31
C ASP A 137 17.66 2.71 13.39
N VAL A 138 17.84 1.44 13.05
CA VAL A 138 17.55 0.30 13.92
C VAL A 138 18.34 0.33 15.25
N ASN A 139 19.47 1.03 15.30
CA ASN A 139 20.29 1.22 16.51
C ASN A 139 19.89 2.46 17.31
N GLY A 140 18.84 3.17 16.92
CA GLY A 140 18.36 4.38 17.59
C GLY A 140 19.11 5.67 17.21
N LYS A 141 20.01 5.63 16.21
CA LYS A 141 20.70 6.83 15.72
C LYS A 141 19.72 7.70 14.95
N PRO A 142 19.58 9.00 15.28
CA PRO A 142 18.73 9.92 14.55
C PRO A 142 19.11 10.04 13.08
N LEU A 143 18.11 10.13 12.21
CA LEU A 143 18.30 10.35 10.78
C LEU A 143 17.87 11.79 10.42
N ALA A 144 18.86 12.68 10.38
CA ALA A 144 18.69 14.07 9.98
C ALA A 144 18.45 14.15 8.45
N GLY A 145 17.54 15.04 8.01
CA GLY A 145 17.25 15.23 6.61
C GLY A 145 16.51 14.05 5.95
N ALA A 146 15.98 13.12 6.73
CA ALA A 146 15.12 12.07 6.20
C ALA A 146 13.84 12.69 5.61
N THR A 147 13.43 12.22 4.44
CA THR A 147 12.19 12.66 3.77
C THR A 147 11.01 11.91 4.37
N VAL A 148 9.98 12.64 4.78
CA VAL A 148 8.75 12.09 5.36
C VAL A 148 7.57 12.57 4.52
N SER A 149 7.08 11.75 3.61
CA SER A 149 5.84 12.01 2.87
C SER A 149 4.66 11.43 3.64
N VAL A 150 3.63 12.26 3.84
CA VAL A 150 2.42 11.90 4.60
C VAL A 150 1.20 12.17 3.75
N TRP A 151 0.22 11.25 3.74
CA TRP A 151 -1.09 11.48 3.12
C TRP A 151 -2.17 10.70 3.85
N GLN A 152 -3.39 11.22 3.82
CA GLN A 152 -4.55 10.65 4.49
C GLN A 152 -5.87 11.08 3.84
N THR A 153 -6.98 10.54 4.31
CA THR A 153 -8.32 11.05 4.02
C THR A 153 -8.62 12.32 4.81
N GLY A 154 -9.52 13.13 4.28
CA GLY A 154 -10.20 14.18 5.03
C GLY A 154 -11.15 13.63 6.10
N ALA A 155 -11.77 14.54 6.85
CA ALA A 155 -12.79 14.21 7.84
C ALA A 155 -14.14 13.75 7.23
N ASP A 156 -14.20 13.56 5.93
CA ASP A 156 -15.30 12.98 5.15
C ASP A 156 -14.98 11.58 4.60
N GLY A 157 -13.75 11.10 4.83
CA GLY A 157 -13.31 9.78 4.37
C GLY A 157 -12.84 9.74 2.92
N LEU A 158 -12.65 10.90 2.26
CA LEU A 158 -12.15 10.99 0.89
C LEU A 158 -10.69 11.45 0.84
N TYR A 159 -9.94 10.91 -0.11
CA TYR A 159 -8.64 11.45 -0.50
C TYR A 159 -8.83 12.57 -1.52
N ASP A 160 -7.90 13.52 -1.54
CA ASP A 160 -7.91 14.65 -2.46
C ASP A 160 -8.02 14.23 -3.94
N ILE A 161 -7.37 13.14 -4.34
CA ILE A 161 -7.41 12.62 -5.72
C ILE A 161 -8.81 12.12 -6.13
N GLN A 162 -9.64 11.73 -5.17
CA GLN A 162 -11.02 11.33 -5.43
C GLN A 162 -11.93 12.53 -5.69
N GLU A 163 -11.55 13.72 -5.21
CA GLU A 163 -12.29 14.96 -5.42
C GLU A 163 -11.76 15.76 -6.60
N SER A 164 -10.44 15.79 -6.82
CA SER A 164 -9.78 16.57 -7.88
C SER A 164 -8.47 15.92 -8.33
N ALA A 165 -8.28 15.83 -9.64
CA ALA A 165 -7.02 15.35 -10.20
C ALA A 165 -5.84 16.33 -9.99
N THR A 166 -6.11 17.61 -9.77
CA THR A 166 -5.10 18.69 -9.72
C THR A 166 -4.93 19.34 -8.35
N GLU A 167 -5.97 19.39 -7.55
CA GLU A 167 -5.88 19.98 -6.21
C GLU A 167 -5.21 18.99 -5.25
N VAL A 168 -4.35 19.53 -4.40
CA VAL A 168 -3.61 18.77 -3.38
C VAL A 168 -4.11 19.18 -2.01
N ASP A 169 -4.58 18.21 -1.22
CA ASP A 169 -5.04 18.38 0.15
C ASP A 169 -4.66 17.16 0.99
N TYR A 170 -4.63 17.26 2.30
CA TYR A 170 -4.34 16.19 3.24
C TYR A 170 -3.04 15.43 2.96
N ARG A 171 -2.04 16.09 2.35
CA ARG A 171 -0.71 15.54 2.09
C ARG A 171 0.39 16.58 2.14
N GLY A 172 1.60 16.14 2.48
CA GLY A 172 2.79 16.98 2.49
C GLY A 172 4.05 16.17 2.63
N VAL A 173 5.16 16.74 2.18
CA VAL A 173 6.51 16.19 2.36
C VAL A 173 7.27 17.06 3.35
N PHE A 174 7.90 16.44 4.33
CA PHE A 174 8.68 17.09 5.38
C PHE A 174 10.09 16.52 5.40
N SER A 175 11.02 17.29 5.98
CA SER A 175 12.36 16.79 6.30
C SER A 175 12.55 16.78 7.80
N THR A 176 13.22 15.75 8.32
CA THR A 176 13.57 15.67 9.73
C THR A 176 14.66 16.67 10.11
N ASP A 177 14.62 17.17 11.35
CA ASP A 177 15.67 18.02 11.93
C ASP A 177 16.96 17.24 12.27
N ALA A 178 17.94 17.93 12.91
CA ALA A 178 19.22 17.33 13.32
C ALA A 178 19.06 16.16 14.31
N ASP A 179 17.97 16.14 15.07
CA ASP A 179 17.64 15.08 16.03
C ASP A 179 16.72 14.00 15.41
N GLY A 180 16.48 14.04 14.11
CA GLY A 180 15.59 13.12 13.40
C GLY A 180 14.10 13.37 13.66
N ARG A 181 13.71 14.52 14.19
CA ARG A 181 12.30 14.81 14.53
C ARG A 181 11.53 15.33 13.33
N TYR A 182 10.26 14.92 13.24
CA TYR A 182 9.27 15.48 12.32
C TYR A 182 8.00 15.89 13.09
N TYR A 183 7.30 16.90 12.64
CA TYR A 183 6.00 17.30 13.19
C TYR A 183 5.21 18.11 12.18
N LEU A 184 3.89 17.96 12.21
CA LEU A 184 2.95 18.65 11.32
C LEU A 184 1.57 18.78 11.97
N ARG A 185 0.71 19.59 11.38
CA ARG A 185 -0.71 19.67 11.71
C ARG A 185 -1.52 18.99 10.63
N THR A 186 -2.58 18.31 11.06
CA THR A 186 -3.53 17.63 10.18
C THR A 186 -4.91 17.60 10.85
N VAL A 187 -5.80 16.77 10.31
CA VAL A 187 -7.08 16.44 10.93
C VAL A 187 -7.09 14.97 11.33
N LYS A 188 -7.85 14.61 12.37
CA LYS A 188 -8.08 13.20 12.70
C LYS A 188 -8.74 12.53 11.50
N PRO A 189 -8.12 11.50 10.87
CA PRO A 189 -8.76 10.74 9.82
C PRO A 189 -9.94 9.94 10.37
N ILE A 190 -10.83 9.50 9.50
CA ILE A 190 -11.91 8.56 9.82
C ILE A 190 -11.76 7.29 8.98
N GLY A 191 -12.32 6.19 9.47
CA GLY A 191 -12.47 4.97 8.67
C GLY A 191 -13.34 5.23 7.44
N TYR A 192 -13.04 4.55 6.36
CA TYR A 192 -13.76 4.72 5.10
C TYR A 192 -13.96 3.40 4.36
N SER A 193 -14.94 3.36 3.47
CA SER A 193 -15.16 2.22 2.59
C SER A 193 -14.28 2.31 1.35
N ILE A 194 -13.64 1.19 0.97
CA ILE A 194 -13.09 1.06 -0.38
C ILE A 194 -14.19 1.26 -1.43
N PRO A 195 -13.85 1.57 -2.69
CA PRO A 195 -14.83 1.62 -3.76
C PRO A 195 -15.60 0.28 -3.89
N MET A 196 -16.93 0.33 -3.69
CA MET A 196 -17.79 -0.84 -3.69
C MET A 196 -18.74 -0.90 -4.91
N ASP A 197 -18.52 -0.03 -5.88
CA ASP A 197 -19.30 0.16 -7.11
C ASP A 197 -18.79 -0.68 -8.29
N GLY A 198 -17.56 -1.22 -8.18
CA GLY A 198 -16.91 -2.03 -9.20
C GLY A 198 -17.02 -3.54 -8.96
N PRO A 199 -16.43 -4.35 -9.87
CA PRO A 199 -16.46 -5.81 -9.80
C PRO A 199 -15.82 -6.35 -8.50
N VAL A 200 -14.77 -5.70 -7.98
CA VAL A 200 -14.15 -6.10 -6.71
C VAL A 200 -15.09 -5.85 -5.53
N GLY A 201 -15.79 -4.72 -5.51
CA GLY A 201 -16.79 -4.44 -4.49
C GLY A 201 -17.96 -5.44 -4.52
N VAL A 202 -18.40 -5.88 -5.71
CA VAL A 202 -19.40 -6.95 -5.88
C VAL A 202 -18.86 -8.27 -5.31
N LEU A 203 -17.60 -8.62 -5.59
CA LEU A 203 -16.96 -9.84 -5.07
C LEU A 203 -16.89 -9.82 -3.53
N VAL A 204 -16.45 -8.72 -2.93
CA VAL A 204 -16.35 -8.55 -1.47
C VAL A 204 -17.73 -8.72 -0.81
N LYS A 205 -18.78 -8.07 -1.38
CA LYS A 205 -20.16 -8.22 -0.90
C LYS A 205 -20.67 -9.66 -1.02
N SER A 206 -20.37 -10.35 -2.13
CA SER A 206 -20.83 -11.74 -2.33
C SER A 206 -20.18 -12.72 -1.34
N GLN A 207 -19.04 -12.36 -0.77
CA GLN A 207 -18.37 -13.11 0.30
C GLN A 207 -18.92 -12.77 1.72
N GLY A 208 -19.91 -11.89 1.83
CA GLY A 208 -20.44 -11.43 3.11
C GLY A 208 -19.48 -10.49 3.86
N ARG A 209 -18.47 -9.93 3.18
CA ARG A 209 -17.48 -9.02 3.78
C ARG A 209 -17.95 -7.57 3.64
N HIS A 210 -17.60 -6.72 4.63
CA HIS A 210 -17.73 -5.26 4.48
C HIS A 210 -16.58 -4.68 3.66
N GLY A 211 -16.71 -3.41 3.24
CA GLY A 211 -15.68 -2.68 2.50
C GLY A 211 -14.86 -1.70 3.36
N MET A 212 -14.98 -1.75 4.69
CA MET A 212 -14.42 -0.74 5.58
C MET A 212 -12.92 -0.95 5.80
N ARG A 213 -12.20 0.17 5.83
CA ARG A 213 -10.84 0.30 6.34
C ARG A 213 -10.83 1.16 7.60
N PRO A 214 -9.99 0.85 8.60
CA PRO A 214 -9.83 1.71 9.77
C PRO A 214 -9.25 3.07 9.39
N ALA A 215 -9.50 4.07 10.24
CA ALA A 215 -8.89 5.39 10.13
C ALA A 215 -7.36 5.28 10.15
N HIS A 216 -6.68 5.83 9.15
CA HIS A 216 -5.23 5.72 9.03
C HIS A 216 -4.57 6.93 8.36
N ILE A 217 -3.26 7.04 8.58
CA ILE A 217 -2.37 8.03 7.98
C ILE A 217 -1.22 7.28 7.33
N HIS A 218 -1.03 7.45 6.03
CA HIS A 218 0.06 6.84 5.28
C HIS A 218 1.38 7.60 5.44
N PHE A 219 2.48 6.85 5.36
CA PHE A 219 3.83 7.35 5.35
C PHE A 219 4.66 6.69 4.24
N LEU A 220 5.46 7.51 3.58
CA LEU A 220 6.61 7.07 2.79
C LEU A 220 7.84 7.79 3.33
N VAL A 221 8.78 7.05 3.88
CA VAL A 221 9.95 7.59 4.56
C VAL A 221 11.23 7.09 3.91
N GLY A 222 12.10 8.02 3.56
CA GLY A 222 13.38 7.71 2.92
C GLY A 222 14.55 8.47 3.53
N ALA A 223 15.71 7.83 3.58
CA ALA A 223 16.98 8.46 3.94
C ALA A 223 18.13 7.83 3.14
N PRO A 224 19.19 8.58 2.78
CA PRO A 224 20.30 8.04 2.00
C PRO A 224 20.99 6.84 2.69
N GLY A 225 21.06 5.71 1.98
CA GLY A 225 21.66 4.46 2.49
C GLY A 225 20.75 3.62 3.39
N TYR A 226 19.47 4.00 3.47
CA TYR A 226 18.44 3.25 4.17
C TYR A 226 17.37 2.80 3.18
N ARG A 227 16.75 1.67 3.49
CA ARG A 227 15.61 1.16 2.75
C ARG A 227 14.43 2.11 2.90
N GLU A 228 13.77 2.43 1.79
CA GLU A 228 12.55 3.21 1.80
C GLU A 228 11.44 2.45 2.53
N LEU A 229 10.77 3.11 3.47
CA LEU A 229 9.70 2.54 4.27
C LEU A 229 8.35 3.09 3.80
N VAL A 230 7.49 2.21 3.32
CA VAL A 230 6.07 2.46 3.12
C VAL A 230 5.30 1.88 4.31
N THR A 231 4.57 2.71 5.04
CA THR A 231 3.77 2.26 6.18
C THR A 231 2.52 3.12 6.37
N ALA A 232 1.68 2.75 7.31
CA ALA A 232 0.53 3.54 7.72
C ALA A 232 0.33 3.41 9.24
N LEU A 233 -0.18 4.46 9.86
CA LEU A 233 -0.61 4.45 11.25
C LEU A 233 -2.12 4.29 11.31
N TYR A 234 -2.59 3.41 12.17
CA TYR A 234 -4.02 3.12 12.34
C TYR A 234 -4.50 3.63 13.68
N LEU A 235 -5.64 4.32 13.73
CA LEU A 235 -6.20 4.77 15.00
C LEU A 235 -6.78 3.59 15.78
N ARG A 236 -6.32 3.44 17.03
CA ARG A 236 -6.70 2.32 17.91
C ARG A 236 -8.19 2.32 18.28
N ASP A 237 -8.82 3.49 18.27
CA ASP A 237 -10.24 3.65 18.56
C ASP A 237 -11.17 3.40 17.36
N ASP A 238 -10.62 3.03 16.19
CA ASP A 238 -11.45 2.69 15.03
C ASP A 238 -12.03 1.27 15.16
N PRO A 239 -13.34 1.08 14.96
CA PRO A 239 -13.98 -0.23 15.10
C PRO A 239 -13.49 -1.28 14.09
N HIS A 240 -12.92 -0.85 12.95
CA HIS A 240 -12.44 -1.72 11.90
C HIS A 240 -10.92 -2.03 11.97
N LEU A 241 -10.26 -1.70 13.09
CA LEU A 241 -8.83 -1.99 13.26
C LEU A 241 -8.51 -3.49 13.12
N ALA A 242 -9.40 -4.35 13.65
CA ALA A 242 -9.19 -5.80 13.65
C ALA A 242 -9.66 -6.50 12.37
N ASP A 243 -10.43 -5.82 11.51
CA ASP A 243 -11.06 -6.42 10.33
C ASP A 243 -10.88 -5.57 9.06
N ASP A 244 -9.75 -4.85 8.93
CA ASP A 244 -9.40 -4.09 7.72
C ASP A 244 -9.58 -4.95 6.47
N VAL A 245 -10.46 -4.52 5.59
CA VAL A 245 -10.85 -5.28 4.37
C VAL A 245 -9.68 -5.58 3.45
N VAL A 246 -8.58 -4.84 3.57
CA VAL A 246 -7.34 -5.02 2.77
C VAL A 246 -6.17 -5.59 3.57
N PHE A 247 -6.37 -5.98 4.84
CA PHE A 247 -5.36 -6.62 5.70
C PHE A 247 -4.10 -5.75 5.91
N GLY A 248 -4.25 -4.43 5.90
CA GLY A 248 -3.14 -3.48 6.04
C GLY A 248 -2.82 -3.12 7.49
N SER A 249 -3.78 -3.28 8.41
CA SER A 249 -3.63 -2.92 9.83
C SER A 249 -2.84 -3.97 10.61
N SER A 250 -2.10 -3.52 11.63
CA SER A 250 -1.47 -4.37 12.64
C SER A 250 -1.36 -3.64 13.97
N ASP A 251 -1.24 -4.38 15.07
CA ASP A 251 -1.14 -3.80 16.42
C ASP A 251 0.09 -2.90 16.59
N ASP A 252 1.20 -3.22 15.92
CA ASP A 252 2.46 -2.46 15.98
C ASP A 252 2.35 -1.09 15.27
N LEU A 253 1.39 -0.95 14.38
CA LEU A 253 1.09 0.29 13.66
C LEU A 253 -0.13 1.03 14.25
N ALA A 254 -0.72 0.50 15.31
CA ALA A 254 -1.87 1.12 15.97
C ALA A 254 -1.42 2.20 16.96
N VAL A 255 -2.02 3.39 16.83
CA VAL A 255 -1.68 4.59 17.59
C VAL A 255 -2.89 5.20 18.28
N ASP A 256 -2.64 5.94 19.36
CA ASP A 256 -3.64 6.67 20.09
C ASP A 256 -3.60 8.17 19.78
N LEU A 257 -4.76 8.81 19.77
CA LEU A 257 -4.87 10.26 19.75
C LEU A 257 -4.88 10.76 21.22
N VAL A 258 -3.80 11.40 21.64
CA VAL A 258 -3.58 11.82 23.04
C VAL A 258 -3.87 13.32 23.19
N ALA A 259 -4.76 13.66 24.11
CA ALA A 259 -5.01 15.04 24.49
C ALA A 259 -3.82 15.60 25.31
N ASN A 260 -3.32 16.80 24.92
CA ASN A 260 -2.30 17.53 25.68
C ASN A 260 -1.00 16.77 25.95
N ASP A 261 -0.48 16.02 24.96
CA ASP A 261 0.82 15.34 25.09
C ASP A 261 1.93 16.39 25.38
N PRO A 262 2.63 16.27 26.52
CA PRO A 262 3.68 17.24 26.88
C PRO A 262 4.89 17.23 25.92
N ASN A 263 5.09 16.14 25.18
CA ASN A 263 6.19 15.99 24.22
C ASN A 263 5.84 16.55 22.83
N CYS A 264 4.56 16.80 22.54
CA CYS A 264 4.16 17.38 21.26
C CYS A 264 4.70 18.81 21.11
N PRO A 265 5.44 19.12 20.03
CA PRO A 265 5.94 20.48 19.79
C PRO A 265 4.82 21.47 19.47
N ILE A 266 3.65 20.99 19.04
CA ILE A 266 2.47 21.79 18.73
C ILE A 266 1.51 21.72 19.93
N LYS A 267 1.36 22.86 20.62
CA LYS A 267 0.50 22.92 21.82
C LYS A 267 -0.95 23.22 21.48
N GLY A 268 -1.86 22.80 22.36
CA GLY A 268 -3.29 23.09 22.26
C GLY A 268 -4.07 22.21 21.29
N LEU A 269 -3.44 21.21 20.70
CA LEU A 269 -4.10 20.20 19.87
C LEU A 269 -3.90 18.80 20.48
N PRO A 270 -4.87 17.89 20.31
CA PRO A 270 -4.61 16.48 20.50
C PRO A 270 -3.56 16.03 19.50
N SER A 271 -2.80 14.99 19.84
CA SER A 271 -1.66 14.59 19.01
C SER A 271 -1.51 13.07 18.89
N ILE A 272 -0.96 12.68 17.77
CA ILE A 272 -0.51 11.31 17.47
C ILE A 272 1.01 11.33 17.49
N ARG A 273 1.63 10.46 18.30
CA ARG A 273 3.07 10.25 18.30
C ARG A 273 3.40 8.92 17.66
N PHE A 274 4.37 8.94 16.73
CA PHE A 274 4.93 7.72 16.20
C PHE A 274 6.40 7.87 15.84
N ASP A 275 7.25 7.03 16.43
CA ASP A 275 8.67 6.98 16.15
C ASP A 275 8.94 5.85 15.14
N LEU A 276 9.62 6.16 14.04
CA LEU A 276 9.88 5.24 12.93
C LEU A 276 11.36 4.82 12.90
N LYS A 277 11.61 3.55 12.58
CA LYS A 277 12.95 3.00 12.44
C LYS A 277 13.19 2.53 11.02
N LEU A 278 14.25 3.00 10.39
CA LEU A 278 14.64 2.57 9.05
C LEU A 278 15.77 1.53 9.12
N ALA A 279 15.59 0.43 8.41
CA ALA A 279 16.62 -0.57 8.17
C ALA A 279 17.62 -0.07 7.11
N ARG A 280 18.86 -0.57 7.14
CA ARG A 280 19.86 -0.30 6.10
C ARG A 280 19.44 -0.93 4.79
N GLU A 281 19.68 -0.21 3.69
CA GLU A 281 19.45 -0.74 2.35
C GLU A 281 20.44 -1.87 2.04
N SER A 282 19.92 -3.05 1.71
CA SER A 282 20.73 -4.20 1.30
C SER A 282 20.99 -4.19 -0.22
N ALA A 283 21.91 -5.06 -0.68
CA ALA A 283 22.12 -5.26 -2.11
C ALA A 283 20.88 -5.83 -2.81
N ALA A 284 20.06 -6.62 -2.10
CA ALA A 284 18.81 -7.17 -2.61
C ALA A 284 17.73 -6.07 -2.77
N ASP A 285 17.66 -5.12 -1.83
CA ASP A 285 16.75 -3.98 -1.94
C ASP A 285 17.06 -3.13 -3.17
N LYS A 286 18.34 -2.87 -3.43
CA LYS A 286 18.79 -2.16 -4.65
C LYS A 286 18.42 -2.87 -5.94
N ALA A 287 18.43 -4.19 -5.94
CA ALA A 287 18.10 -5.00 -7.10
C ALA A 287 16.58 -5.13 -7.32
N SER A 288 15.76 -5.05 -6.27
CA SER A 288 14.30 -5.20 -6.34
C SER A 288 13.57 -3.94 -6.84
N GLY A 289 14.27 -2.78 -6.88
CA GLY A 289 13.65 -1.51 -7.25
C GLY A 289 12.82 -0.87 -6.12
N ARG A 290 12.16 0.23 -6.43
CA ARG A 290 11.39 1.04 -5.48
C ARG A 290 10.17 0.28 -4.94
N VAL A 291 10.01 0.24 -3.63
CA VAL A 291 8.80 -0.29 -2.96
C VAL A 291 7.69 0.76 -3.05
N GLY A 292 7.07 0.91 -4.16
CA GLY A 292 5.99 1.89 -4.33
C GLY A 292 6.03 2.51 -5.71
N ALA A 293 5.71 1.71 -6.73
CA ALA A 293 5.40 2.28 -8.03
C ALA A 293 4.16 3.16 -7.90
N ASP A 294 4.21 4.37 -8.46
CA ASP A 294 3.02 5.21 -8.63
C ASP A 294 1.93 4.38 -9.33
N PRO A 295 0.77 4.14 -8.70
CA PRO A 295 -0.32 3.39 -9.32
C PRO A 295 -0.74 3.96 -10.67
N ALA A 296 -0.64 5.28 -10.88
CA ALA A 296 -0.91 5.92 -12.15
C ALA A 296 0.11 5.53 -13.25
N ALA A 297 1.31 5.10 -12.89
CA ALA A 297 2.31 4.62 -13.86
C ALA A 297 1.94 3.26 -14.47
N ILE A 298 1.15 2.45 -13.78
CA ILE A 298 0.74 1.11 -14.23
C ILE A 298 -0.16 1.18 -15.47
N THR A 299 -0.95 2.26 -15.61
CA THR A 299 -1.87 2.44 -16.74
C THR A 299 -1.26 3.18 -17.93
N LYS A 300 -0.04 3.72 -17.80
CA LYS A 300 0.64 4.30 -18.96
C LYS A 300 1.06 3.17 -19.89
N PRO A 301 0.67 3.19 -21.19
CA PRO A 301 1.18 2.24 -22.15
C PRO A 301 2.73 2.34 -22.13
N THR A 302 3.41 1.29 -21.75
CA THR A 302 4.83 1.18 -22.04
C THR A 302 4.94 1.31 -23.55
N ALA A 303 5.67 2.33 -24.03
CA ALA A 303 6.06 2.39 -25.42
C ALA A 303 6.79 1.08 -25.70
N THR A 304 6.11 0.15 -26.35
CA THR A 304 6.74 -1.05 -26.89
C THR A 304 7.81 -0.53 -27.82
N ALA A 305 9.07 -0.73 -27.46
CA ALA A 305 10.16 -0.58 -28.40
C ALA A 305 9.79 -1.47 -29.60
N ALA A 306 9.34 -0.84 -30.67
CA ALA A 306 9.24 -1.45 -31.97
C ALA A 306 10.70 -1.76 -32.39
N GLY A 307 11.16 -2.92 -31.99
CA GLY A 307 12.40 -3.52 -32.41
C GLY A 307 12.06 -4.52 -33.48
N GLY A 308 12.50 -4.23 -34.70
CA GLY A 308 12.33 -5.02 -35.89
C GLY A 308 12.98 -6.40 -35.86
#